data_20fc5c4e77db15be8d78c501398cecc7
#
_entry.id   20fc5c4e77db15be8d78c501398cecc7
#
_cell.length_a   1.000
_cell.length_b   1.000
_cell.length_c   1.000
_cell.angle_alpha   90.00
_cell.angle_beta   90.00
_cell.angle_gamma   90.00
#
_symmetry.space_group_name_H-M   'P 1'
#
loop_
_entity.id
_entity.type
_entity.pdbx_description
1 polymer ?
#
loop_
_entity_poly.entity_id
_entity_poly.type
_entity_poly.pdbx_seq_one_letter_code
_entity_poly.pdbx_strand_id
1 'polypeptide(L)'
;YDESAFRILKECGIQYARNPGDTHGFALQSDLLRFNPSFHHTDADIMSGIDRFLNMDTDEPQLLYIWGHSYEFDVNNNWDRIEKFCKMMAGRDDIFYGTNRECLVD
;
A
#
# COMPACT_ATOMS: atom_id res chain seq x y z
N TYR A 1 -4.54 -11.44 12.24
CA TYR A 1 -4.19 -12.85 12.49
C TYR A 1 -3.04 -12.95 13.48
N ASP A 2 -2.86 -14.10 14.14
CA ASP A 2 -1.94 -14.29 15.25
C ASP A 2 -0.63 -15.00 14.84
N GLU A 3 0.26 -15.23 15.81
CA GLU A 3 1.56 -15.86 15.57
C GLU A 3 1.45 -17.29 15.00
N SER A 4 0.43 -18.05 15.38
CA SER A 4 0.24 -19.40 14.82
C SER A 4 -0.13 -19.33 13.33
N ALA A 5 -0.87 -18.31 12.92
CA ALA A 5 -1.19 -18.07 11.51
C ALA A 5 0.07 -17.78 10.68
N PHE A 6 1.00 -16.98 11.19
CA PHE A 6 2.25 -16.70 10.50
C PHE A 6 3.06 -17.97 10.23
N ARG A 7 3.14 -18.87 11.21
CA ARG A 7 3.83 -20.14 11.05
C ARG A 7 3.17 -20.98 9.95
N ILE A 8 1.84 -21.06 9.96
CA ILE A 8 1.07 -21.83 8.97
C ILE A 8 1.27 -21.25 7.57
N LEU A 9 1.22 -19.93 7.44
CA LEU A 9 1.44 -19.26 6.16
C LEU A 9 2.82 -19.61 5.59
N LYS A 10 3.83 -19.56 6.43
CA LYS A 10 5.20 -19.88 6.03
C LYS A 10 5.32 -21.34 5.59
N GLU A 11 4.75 -22.27 6.35
CA GLU A 11 4.75 -23.70 6.04
C GLU A 11 4.02 -24.00 4.72
N CYS A 12 2.99 -23.21 4.40
CA CYS A 12 2.25 -23.34 3.14
C CYS A 12 2.94 -22.67 1.95
N GLY A 13 4.09 -22.05 2.15
CA GLY A 13 4.83 -21.40 1.06
C GLY A 13 4.30 -20.03 0.68
N ILE A 14 3.48 -19.41 1.53
CA ILE A 14 3.02 -18.04 1.31
C ILE A 14 4.19 -17.08 1.54
N GLN A 15 4.43 -16.18 0.61
CA GLN A 15 5.59 -15.29 0.63
C GLN A 15 5.27 -13.92 1.20
N TYR A 16 4.03 -13.46 1.09
CA TYR A 16 3.62 -12.18 1.64
C TYR A 16 2.14 -12.22 2.05
N ALA A 17 1.82 -11.46 3.09
CA ALA A 17 0.45 -11.33 3.58
C ALA A 17 0.31 -9.96 4.26
N ARG A 18 -0.79 -9.29 4.00
CA ARG A 18 -1.02 -7.93 4.46
C ARG A 18 -1.78 -7.90 5.79
N ASN A 19 -1.28 -7.11 6.74
CA ASN A 19 -2.01 -6.73 7.94
C ASN A 19 -2.91 -5.51 7.65
N PRO A 20 -3.92 -5.25 8.49
CA PRO A 20 -4.78 -4.07 8.32
C PRO A 20 -4.22 -2.79 8.94
N GLY A 21 -3.07 -2.82 9.59
CA GLY A 21 -2.48 -1.63 10.23
C GLY A 21 -1.81 -0.70 9.23
N ASP A 22 -2.16 0.58 9.28
CA ASP A 22 -1.59 1.58 8.38
C ASP A 22 -0.35 2.23 9.01
N THR A 23 0.75 2.33 8.24
CA THR A 23 2.00 2.91 8.72
C THR A 23 2.11 4.41 8.49
N HIS A 24 1.37 4.94 7.53
CA HIS A 24 1.53 6.30 7.00
C HIS A 24 2.94 6.54 6.47
N GLY A 25 3.67 5.48 6.15
CA GLY A 25 5.04 5.52 5.70
C GLY A 25 5.26 4.80 4.37
N PHE A 26 6.49 4.90 3.85
CA PHE A 26 6.84 4.43 2.52
C PHE A 26 8.08 3.55 2.51
N ALA A 27 8.61 3.20 3.66
CA ALA A 27 9.80 2.34 3.76
C ALA A 27 9.50 0.92 3.28
N LEU A 28 10.46 0.31 2.60
CA LEU A 28 10.37 -1.11 2.27
C LEU A 28 10.43 -1.93 3.56
N GLN A 29 9.68 -3.02 3.60
CA GLN A 29 9.56 -3.87 4.78
C GLN A 29 10.20 -5.23 4.54
N SER A 30 10.91 -5.75 5.55
CA SER A 30 11.57 -7.04 5.47
C SER A 30 10.68 -8.22 5.87
N ASP A 31 9.74 -8.00 6.79
CA ASP A 31 8.81 -9.04 7.22
C ASP A 31 7.55 -9.00 6.37
N LEU A 32 7.58 -9.67 5.24
CA LEU A 32 6.51 -9.63 4.25
C LEU A 32 5.26 -10.41 4.67
N LEU A 33 5.35 -11.34 5.62
CA LEU A 33 4.17 -12.02 6.17
C LEU A 33 3.40 -11.12 7.13
N ARG A 34 4.02 -10.05 7.60
CA ARG A 34 3.41 -9.02 8.45
C ARG A 34 3.47 -7.66 7.76
N PHE A 35 3.27 -7.65 6.44
CA PHE A 35 3.34 -6.41 5.66
C PHE A 35 2.22 -5.46 6.07
N ASN A 36 2.57 -4.20 6.29
CA ASN A 36 1.62 -3.15 6.67
C ASN A 36 1.52 -2.14 5.53
N PRO A 37 0.30 -1.84 5.07
CA PRO A 37 0.11 -0.85 3.99
C PRO A 37 0.41 0.57 4.46
N SER A 38 0.55 1.49 3.50
CA SER A 38 0.78 2.91 3.84
C SER A 38 -0.50 3.55 4.37
N PHE A 39 -1.59 3.46 3.62
CA PHE A 39 -2.87 4.11 3.96
C PHE A 39 -4.06 3.26 3.54
N HIS A 40 -5.14 3.32 4.32
CA HIS A 40 -6.47 2.95 3.84
C HIS A 40 -6.98 4.10 2.95
N HIS A 41 -7.76 3.79 1.91
CA HIS A 41 -8.22 4.83 0.98
C HIS A 41 -9.12 5.90 1.64
N THR A 42 -9.72 5.59 2.79
CA THR A 42 -10.56 6.55 3.53
C THR A 42 -9.78 7.39 4.54
N ASP A 43 -8.47 7.16 4.69
CA ASP A 43 -7.65 7.89 5.65
C ASP A 43 -7.69 9.39 5.35
N ALA A 44 -7.90 10.20 6.39
CA ALA A 44 -7.98 11.66 6.26
C ALA A 44 -6.66 12.26 5.77
N ASP A 45 -5.53 11.58 6.06
CA ASP A 45 -4.18 12.05 5.72
C ASP A 45 -3.69 11.54 4.36
N ILE A 46 -4.53 10.82 3.60
CA ILE A 46 -4.07 10.16 2.38
C ILE A 46 -3.56 11.16 1.34
N MET A 47 -4.24 12.28 1.14
CA MET A 47 -3.83 13.25 0.12
C MET A 47 -2.52 13.94 0.48
N SER A 48 -2.31 14.29 1.74
CA SER A 48 -1.03 14.84 2.21
C SER A 48 0.07 13.79 2.15
N GLY A 49 -0.25 12.53 2.43
CA GLY A 49 0.69 11.42 2.32
C GLY A 49 1.14 11.18 0.88
N ILE A 50 0.20 11.22 -0.07
CA ILE A 50 0.50 11.09 -1.50
C ILE A 50 1.41 12.23 -1.96
N ASP A 51 1.10 13.45 -1.57
CA ASP A 51 1.88 14.63 -1.89
C ASP A 51 3.32 14.47 -1.37
N ARG A 52 3.47 14.02 -0.13
CA ARG A 52 4.77 13.75 0.48
C ARG A 52 5.54 12.67 -0.29
N PHE A 53 4.86 11.59 -0.70
CA PHE A 53 5.48 10.51 -1.49
C PHE A 53 5.97 11.04 -2.85
N LEU A 54 5.16 11.81 -3.54
CA LEU A 54 5.49 12.34 -4.87
C LEU A 54 6.64 13.35 -4.84
N ASN A 55 6.84 14.02 -3.72
CA ASN A 55 7.87 15.05 -3.55
C ASN A 55 9.09 14.55 -2.77
N MET A 56 9.17 13.24 -2.49
CA MET A 56 10.33 12.68 -1.80
C MET A 56 11.59 12.81 -2.64
N ASP A 57 12.66 13.30 -1.99
CA ASP A 57 13.99 13.38 -2.58
C ASP A 57 14.90 12.42 -1.80
N THR A 58 14.99 11.18 -2.25
CA THR A 58 15.76 10.13 -1.59
C THR A 58 16.35 9.17 -2.63
N ASP A 59 17.56 8.67 -2.33
CA ASP A 59 18.21 7.65 -3.15
C ASP A 59 17.72 6.23 -2.83
N GLU A 60 17.00 6.06 -1.71
CA GLU A 60 16.49 4.76 -1.31
C GLU A 60 15.11 4.50 -1.94
N PRO A 61 14.85 3.26 -2.41
CA PRO A 61 13.52 2.91 -2.90
C PRO A 61 12.45 3.10 -1.83
N GLN A 62 11.32 3.66 -2.25
CA GLN A 62 10.17 3.88 -1.38
C GLN A 62 8.95 3.19 -1.98
N LEU A 63 8.01 2.78 -1.13
CA LEU A 63 6.80 2.07 -1.53
C LEU A 63 5.56 2.80 -1.02
N LEU A 64 4.64 3.09 -1.93
CA LEU A 64 3.29 3.55 -1.58
C LEU A 64 2.31 2.41 -1.79
N TYR A 65 1.61 2.01 -0.75
CA TYR A 65 0.66 0.90 -0.78
C TYR A 65 -0.67 1.35 -0.17
N ILE A 66 -1.68 1.45 -1.00
CA ILE A 66 -3.04 1.86 -0.59
C ILE A 66 -3.93 0.63 -0.59
N TRP A 67 -4.79 0.50 0.41
CA TRP A 67 -5.69 -0.64 0.53
C TRP A 67 -7.12 -0.20 0.86
N GLY A 68 -8.03 -1.12 0.75
CA GLY A 68 -9.43 -0.90 1.08
C GLY A 68 -10.33 -1.88 0.34
N HIS A 69 -11.63 -1.61 0.37
CA HIS A 69 -12.64 -2.44 -0.29
C HIS A 69 -13.43 -1.57 -1.25
N SER A 70 -13.68 -2.08 -2.45
CA SER A 70 -14.37 -1.30 -3.50
C SER A 70 -15.79 -0.89 -3.10
N TYR A 71 -16.50 -1.72 -2.34
CA TYR A 71 -17.85 -1.37 -1.88
C TYR A 71 -17.89 -0.12 -1.01
N GLU A 72 -16.77 0.22 -0.38
CA GLU A 72 -16.68 1.39 0.49
C GLU A 72 -16.88 2.70 -0.29
N PHE A 73 -16.53 2.73 -1.57
CA PHE A 73 -16.76 3.90 -2.41
C PHE A 73 -18.26 4.14 -2.66
N ASP A 74 -19.04 3.07 -2.75
CA ASP A 74 -20.50 3.18 -2.86
C ASP A 74 -21.13 3.63 -1.55
N VAL A 75 -20.71 3.02 -0.43
CA VAL A 75 -21.22 3.35 0.90
C VAL A 75 -20.95 4.80 1.26
N ASN A 76 -19.74 5.29 0.96
CA ASN A 76 -19.31 6.64 1.32
C ASN A 76 -19.54 7.66 0.21
N ASN A 77 -20.03 7.22 -0.96
CA ASN A 77 -20.27 8.07 -2.13
C ASN A 77 -19.03 8.91 -2.49
N ASN A 78 -17.86 8.26 -2.57
CA ASN A 78 -16.59 8.95 -2.78
C ASN A 78 -15.71 8.34 -3.89
N TRP A 79 -16.32 7.83 -4.95
CA TRP A 79 -15.59 7.33 -6.13
C TRP A 79 -14.65 8.38 -6.73
N ASP A 80 -15.02 9.66 -6.64
CA ASP A 80 -14.19 10.76 -7.12
C ASP A 80 -12.84 10.83 -6.40
N ARG A 81 -12.75 10.37 -5.17
CA ARG A 81 -11.54 10.36 -4.38
C ARG A 81 -10.49 9.40 -4.96
N ILE A 82 -10.90 8.18 -5.33
CA ILE A 82 -9.99 7.22 -5.96
C ILE A 82 -9.61 7.64 -7.38
N GLU A 83 -10.54 8.25 -8.09
CA GLU A 83 -10.26 8.81 -9.42
C GLU A 83 -9.19 9.89 -9.34
N LYS A 84 -9.31 10.81 -8.39
CA LYS A 84 -8.32 11.85 -8.15
C LYS A 84 -6.95 11.25 -7.82
N PHE A 85 -6.93 10.24 -6.94
CA PHE A 85 -5.70 9.52 -6.60
C PHE A 85 -5.02 8.93 -7.84
N CYS A 86 -5.79 8.23 -8.68
CA CYS A 86 -5.26 7.63 -9.89
C CYS A 86 -4.70 8.67 -10.85
N LYS A 87 -5.35 9.81 -10.98
CA LYS A 87 -4.87 10.91 -11.82
C LYS A 87 -3.56 11.51 -11.30
N MET A 88 -3.42 11.63 -9.98
CA MET A 88 -2.20 12.14 -9.37
C MET A 88 -1.01 11.19 -9.56
N MET A 89 -1.28 9.88 -9.55
CA MET A 89 -0.24 8.85 -9.58
C MET A 89 0.13 8.38 -10.98
N ALA A 90 -0.73 8.55 -11.96
CA ALA A 90 -0.55 7.97 -13.29
C ALA A 90 0.51 8.68 -14.11
N GLY A 91 1.18 7.93 -14.99
CA GLY A 91 2.04 8.48 -16.04
C GLY A 91 3.33 9.14 -15.57
N ARG A 92 3.84 8.78 -14.40
CA ARG A 92 5.08 9.35 -13.88
C ARG A 92 6.26 8.45 -14.20
N ASP A 93 7.34 9.03 -14.72
CA ASP A 93 8.54 8.29 -15.14
C ASP A 93 9.38 7.82 -13.95
N ASP A 94 9.23 8.47 -12.80
CA ASP A 94 9.98 8.17 -11.58
C ASP A 94 9.32 7.14 -10.68
N ILE A 95 8.21 6.53 -11.13
CA ILE A 95 7.46 5.54 -10.36
C ILE A 95 7.37 4.23 -11.13
N PHE A 96 7.70 3.12 -10.46
CA PHE A 96 7.42 1.78 -10.94
C PHE A 96 6.04 1.36 -10.45
N TYR A 97 5.17 1.01 -11.40
CA TYR A 97 3.81 0.52 -11.08
C TYR A 97 3.84 -1.00 -11.25
N GLY A 98 3.57 -1.73 -10.18
CA GLY A 98 3.68 -3.18 -10.22
C GLY A 98 2.63 -3.90 -9.41
N THR A 99 2.54 -5.20 -9.65
CA THR A 99 1.74 -6.10 -8.82
C THR A 99 2.40 -6.25 -7.44
N ASN A 100 1.66 -6.80 -6.49
CA ASN A 100 2.21 -7.09 -5.16
C ASN A 100 3.49 -7.91 -5.25
N ARG A 101 3.49 -8.94 -6.10
CA ARG A 101 4.67 -9.80 -6.27
C ARG A 101 5.87 -9.01 -6.80
N GLU A 102 5.65 -8.21 -7.82
CA GLU A 102 6.72 -7.40 -8.42
C GLU A 102 7.30 -6.37 -7.45
N CYS A 103 6.45 -5.77 -6.62
CA CYS A 103 6.88 -4.73 -5.68
C CYS A 103 7.49 -5.30 -4.40
N LEU A 104 7.01 -6.45 -3.92
CA LEU A 104 7.39 -6.99 -2.62
C LEU A 104 8.44 -8.10 -2.69
N VAL A 105 8.40 -8.95 -3.72
CA VAL A 105 9.23 -10.17 -3.80
C VAL A 105 10.30 -10.07 -4.88
N ASP A 106 9.88 -9.71 -6.06
CA ASP A 106 10.77 -9.60 -7.22
C ASP A 106 11.27 -8.16 -7.34
#